data_cbbeec9b5aa377f8caf4e720d834f64d
#
_entry.id   cbbeec9b5aa377f8caf4e720d834f64d
#
_cell.length_a   1.000
_cell.length_b   1.000
_cell.length_c   1.000
_cell.angle_alpha   90.00
_cell.angle_beta   90.00
_cell.angle_gamma   90.00
#
_symmetry.space_group_name_H-M   'P 1'
#
loop_
_entity.id
_entity.type
_entity.pdbx_description
1 polymer ?
#
loop_
_entity_poly.entity_id
_entity_poly.type
_entity_poly.pdbx_seq_one_letter_code
_entity_poly.pdbx_strand_id
1 'polypeptide(L)'
;LGYKGNVIKDYFRKNSFKWKINLIETGLKTMTGGRIKKLKKYLDEENFFMTYGDGISDVNLKRLLQFHKKNKKALVTMTAVRPPARFGAIKIKGNKVSVFREKSKIDEGWINGGFFIMNKKFINYIEKYSTYLEKSPLEKAAKKNQLYAFKHNGFWQCMDTKRDKDNLEDILKTKKIKF
;
A
#
# COMPACT_ATOMS: atom_id res chain seq x y z
N LEU A 1 -1.03 0.18 -16.45
CA LEU A 1 0.34 -0.01 -16.92
C LEU A 1 0.96 1.33 -17.33
N GLY A 2 2.27 1.43 -17.28
CA GLY A 2 3.07 2.59 -17.69
C GLY A 2 4.43 2.13 -18.21
N TYR A 3 5.53 2.63 -17.60
CA TYR A 3 6.89 2.23 -17.97
C TYR A 3 7.05 0.72 -17.93
N LYS A 4 7.67 0.16 -18.97
CA LYS A 4 7.82 -1.29 -19.17
C LYS A 4 6.50 -2.10 -19.09
N GLY A 5 5.37 -1.51 -19.42
CA GLY A 5 4.08 -2.19 -19.43
C GLY A 5 4.05 -3.46 -20.30
N ASN A 6 4.85 -3.49 -21.38
CA ASN A 6 4.95 -4.67 -22.23
C ASN A 6 5.55 -5.87 -21.51
N VAL A 7 6.53 -5.67 -20.62
CA VAL A 7 7.12 -6.77 -19.81
C VAL A 7 6.05 -7.43 -18.94
N ILE A 8 5.17 -6.61 -18.34
CA ILE A 8 4.06 -7.11 -17.53
C ILE A 8 3.04 -7.85 -18.41
N LYS A 9 2.69 -7.30 -19.59
CA LYS A 9 1.79 -7.97 -20.53
C LYS A 9 2.33 -9.33 -20.98
N ASP A 10 3.61 -9.40 -21.28
CA ASP A 10 4.26 -10.64 -21.74
C ASP A 10 4.29 -11.68 -20.61
N TYR A 11 4.52 -11.25 -19.37
CA TYR A 11 4.43 -12.14 -18.21
C TYR A 11 3.04 -12.77 -18.09
N PHE A 12 1.98 -11.96 -18.14
CA PHE A 12 0.60 -12.44 -18.00
C PHE A 12 0.08 -13.22 -19.22
N ARG A 13 0.68 -13.04 -20.42
CA ARG A 13 0.41 -13.88 -21.59
C ARG A 13 1.03 -15.27 -21.49
N LYS A 14 2.22 -15.35 -20.88
CA LYS A 14 2.98 -16.61 -20.75
C LYS A 14 2.51 -17.47 -19.58
N ASN A 15 1.80 -16.90 -18.62
CA ASN A 15 1.39 -17.57 -17.41
C ASN A 15 -0.15 -17.58 -17.30
N SER A 16 -0.72 -18.73 -16.94
CA SER A 16 -2.15 -18.88 -16.73
C SER A 16 -2.53 -18.57 -15.28
N PHE A 17 -3.58 -17.81 -15.10
CA PHE A 17 -4.13 -17.45 -13.79
C PHE A 17 -5.62 -17.75 -13.72
N LYS A 18 -6.10 -18.15 -12.55
CA LYS A 18 -7.54 -18.38 -12.31
C LYS A 18 -8.35 -17.07 -12.18
N TRP A 19 -7.69 -15.92 -12.21
CA TRP A 19 -8.33 -14.60 -12.05
C TRP A 19 -8.58 -13.95 -13.40
N LYS A 20 -9.62 -13.14 -13.49
CA LYS A 20 -9.80 -12.22 -14.61
C LYS A 20 -8.87 -11.02 -14.44
N ILE A 21 -7.88 -10.90 -15.31
CA ILE A 21 -6.85 -9.86 -15.26
C ILE A 21 -7.07 -8.88 -16.42
N ASN A 22 -7.21 -7.59 -16.08
CA ASN A 22 -7.33 -6.50 -17.03
C ASN A 22 -6.05 -5.66 -16.99
N LEU A 23 -5.27 -5.66 -18.06
CA LEU A 23 -4.01 -4.92 -18.19
C LEU A 23 -4.26 -3.58 -18.88
N ILE A 24 -4.51 -2.53 -18.10
CA ILE A 24 -4.96 -1.23 -18.59
C ILE A 24 -3.77 -0.27 -18.71
N GLU A 25 -3.57 0.28 -19.91
CA GLU A 25 -2.61 1.36 -20.15
C GLU A 25 -3.11 2.66 -19.53
N THR A 26 -2.38 3.16 -18.55
CA THR A 26 -2.71 4.43 -17.88
C THR A 26 -1.79 5.57 -18.32
N GLY A 27 -0.72 5.26 -19.03
CA GLY A 27 0.22 6.21 -19.58
C GLY A 27 1.44 6.47 -18.70
N LEU A 28 2.54 6.82 -19.36
CA LEU A 28 3.87 6.94 -18.75
C LEU A 28 3.94 8.07 -17.70
N LYS A 29 3.36 9.23 -18.02
CA LYS A 29 3.39 10.44 -17.17
C LYS A 29 2.24 10.51 -16.15
N THR A 30 1.42 9.48 -16.04
CA THR A 30 0.29 9.45 -15.11
C THR A 30 0.78 9.07 -13.72
N MET A 31 0.46 9.89 -12.71
CA MET A 31 0.83 9.65 -11.31
C MET A 31 -0.12 8.68 -10.62
N THR A 32 0.20 8.26 -9.39
CA THR A 32 -0.49 7.22 -8.62
C THR A 32 -1.99 7.45 -8.52
N GLY A 33 -2.43 8.64 -8.14
CA GLY A 33 -3.87 9.00 -8.13
C GLY A 33 -4.47 9.03 -9.53
N GLY A 34 -3.76 9.61 -10.50
CA GLY A 34 -4.23 9.68 -11.89
C GLY A 34 -4.49 8.30 -12.51
N ARG A 35 -3.73 7.27 -12.13
CA ARG A 35 -3.97 5.89 -12.58
C ARG A 35 -5.30 5.37 -12.06
N ILE A 36 -5.59 5.58 -10.78
CA ILE A 36 -6.88 5.20 -10.18
C ILE A 36 -8.03 5.95 -10.90
N LYS A 37 -7.87 7.24 -11.15
CA LYS A 37 -8.88 8.02 -11.88
C LYS A 37 -9.20 7.45 -13.27
N LYS A 38 -8.18 7.02 -14.01
CA LYS A 38 -8.36 6.37 -15.33
C LYS A 38 -9.05 5.01 -15.24
N LEU A 39 -8.93 4.32 -14.11
CA LEU A 39 -9.56 3.03 -13.89
C LEU A 39 -11.04 3.13 -13.45
N LYS A 40 -11.58 4.33 -13.19
CA LYS A 40 -12.95 4.53 -12.69
C LYS A 40 -14.01 3.75 -13.48
N LYS A 41 -13.89 3.68 -14.81
CA LYS A 41 -14.82 2.98 -15.70
C LYS A 41 -14.76 1.45 -15.65
N TYR A 42 -13.73 0.89 -15.02
CA TYR A 42 -13.52 -0.55 -14.84
C TYR A 42 -13.85 -1.04 -13.42
N LEU A 43 -14.31 -0.12 -12.56
CA LEU A 43 -14.66 -0.43 -11.18
C LEU A 43 -16.19 -0.55 -11.12
N ASP A 44 -16.69 -1.75 -11.01
CA ASP A 44 -18.14 -2.00 -10.97
C ASP A 44 -18.71 -1.76 -9.56
N GLU A 45 -17.99 -2.21 -8.53
CA GLU A 45 -18.40 -2.13 -7.14
C GLU A 45 -18.22 -0.73 -6.53
N GLU A 46 -19.03 -0.42 -5.51
CA GLU A 46 -18.91 0.85 -4.75
C GLU A 46 -17.58 0.95 -4.01
N ASN A 47 -17.08 -0.15 -3.46
CA ASN A 47 -15.81 -0.24 -2.76
C ASN A 47 -14.87 -1.21 -3.48
N PHE A 48 -13.62 -0.85 -3.62
CA PHE A 48 -12.60 -1.66 -4.25
C PHE A 48 -11.32 -1.73 -3.42
N PHE A 49 -10.59 -2.82 -3.57
CA PHE A 49 -9.26 -2.95 -3.01
C PHE A 49 -8.22 -2.32 -3.95
N MET A 50 -7.23 -1.68 -3.35
CA MET A 50 -6.07 -1.14 -4.07
C MET A 50 -4.80 -1.45 -3.29
N THR A 51 -3.75 -1.84 -3.99
CA THR A 51 -2.43 -2.00 -3.39
C THR A 51 -1.36 -1.44 -4.31
N TYR A 52 -0.18 -1.16 -3.74
CA TYR A 52 1.03 -0.91 -4.51
C TYR A 52 1.60 -2.25 -5.02
N GLY A 53 2.40 -2.18 -6.09
CA GLY A 53 2.95 -3.39 -6.72
C GLY A 53 4.20 -3.95 -6.05
N ASP A 54 4.75 -3.27 -5.06
CA ASP A 54 6.01 -3.54 -4.38
C ASP A 54 5.85 -3.93 -2.90
N GLY A 55 4.63 -4.00 -2.39
CA GLY A 55 4.34 -4.37 -1.00
C GLY A 55 3.78 -5.79 -0.88
N ILE A 56 4.31 -6.57 0.06
CA ILE A 56 3.82 -7.90 0.43
C ILE A 56 3.41 -7.90 1.91
N SER A 57 2.26 -8.51 2.22
CA SER A 57 1.73 -8.57 3.59
C SER A 57 0.81 -9.76 3.79
N ASP A 58 0.72 -10.24 5.02
CA ASP A 58 -0.27 -11.22 5.48
C ASP A 58 -1.55 -10.56 6.04
N VAL A 59 -1.82 -9.32 5.64
CA VAL A 59 -3.02 -8.58 6.07
C VAL A 59 -4.31 -9.33 5.71
N ASN A 60 -5.17 -9.53 6.69
CA ASN A 60 -6.46 -10.18 6.48
C ASN A 60 -7.44 -9.25 5.76
N LEU A 61 -7.60 -9.45 4.46
CA LEU A 61 -8.45 -8.61 3.60
C LEU A 61 -9.93 -8.64 4.02
N LYS A 62 -10.43 -9.76 4.55
CA LYS A 62 -11.83 -9.83 5.06
C LYS A 62 -12.01 -8.92 6.27
N ARG A 63 -11.07 -8.95 7.22
CA ARG A 63 -11.10 -8.06 8.40
C ARG A 63 -10.93 -6.59 8.00
N LEU A 64 -10.07 -6.29 7.03
CA LEU A 64 -9.89 -4.95 6.49
C LEU A 64 -11.20 -4.43 5.89
N LEU A 65 -11.91 -5.27 5.11
CA LEU A 65 -13.21 -4.91 4.53
C LEU A 65 -14.29 -4.70 5.61
N GLN A 66 -14.35 -5.58 6.61
CA GLN A 66 -15.29 -5.43 7.72
C GLN A 66 -15.04 -4.13 8.50
N PHE A 67 -13.76 -3.80 8.75
CA PHE A 67 -13.37 -2.54 9.39
C PHE A 67 -13.82 -1.33 8.57
N HIS A 68 -13.58 -1.35 7.25
CA HIS A 68 -14.03 -0.27 6.35
C HIS A 68 -15.55 -0.09 6.42
N LYS A 69 -16.32 -1.17 6.26
CA LYS A 69 -17.79 -1.14 6.27
C LYS A 69 -18.37 -0.66 7.61
N LYS A 70 -17.71 -0.99 8.73
CA LYS A 70 -18.10 -0.52 10.07
C LYS A 70 -17.96 1.00 10.20
N ASN A 71 -17.00 1.59 9.54
CA ASN A 71 -16.73 3.04 9.58
C ASN A 71 -17.48 3.76 8.45
N LYS A 72 -18.77 3.99 8.61
CA LYS A 72 -19.68 4.51 7.56
C LYS A 72 -19.23 5.81 6.88
N LYS A 73 -18.40 6.63 7.54
CA LYS A 73 -17.82 7.85 6.97
C LYS A 73 -16.55 7.60 6.15
N ALA A 74 -16.00 6.38 6.15
CA ALA A 74 -14.76 6.07 5.47
C ALA A 74 -14.95 6.11 3.95
N LEU A 75 -14.24 6.97 3.27
CA LEU A 75 -14.03 6.89 1.83
C LEU A 75 -12.75 6.11 1.50
N VAL A 76 -11.80 6.10 2.43
CA VAL A 76 -10.56 5.33 2.32
C VAL A 76 -10.25 4.70 3.66
N THR A 77 -9.90 3.42 3.65
CA THR A 77 -9.21 2.74 4.74
C THR A 77 -7.87 2.27 4.25
N MET A 78 -6.79 2.69 4.89
CA MET A 78 -5.43 2.23 4.61
C MET A 78 -4.96 1.25 5.67
N THR A 79 -4.14 0.29 5.28
CA THR A 79 -3.42 -0.53 6.23
C THR A 79 -2.25 0.25 6.79
N ALA A 80 -2.25 0.49 8.11
CA ALA A 80 -1.15 1.10 8.81
C ALA A 80 -0.23 0.01 9.36
N VAL A 81 1.05 0.09 9.08
CA VAL A 81 2.07 -0.88 9.47
C VAL A 81 3.24 -0.19 10.17
N ARG A 82 4.01 -0.96 10.91
CA ARG A 82 5.33 -0.54 11.40
C ARG A 82 6.39 -1.17 10.51
N PRO A 83 7.20 -0.37 9.80
CA PRO A 83 8.21 -0.91 8.91
C PRO A 83 9.25 -1.69 9.69
N PRO A 84 9.96 -2.64 9.06
CA PRO A 84 11.14 -3.24 9.65
C PRO A 84 12.15 -2.15 10.02
N ALA A 85 12.63 -2.15 11.27
CA ALA A 85 13.63 -1.16 11.70
C ALA A 85 14.92 -1.34 10.90
N ARG A 86 15.38 -0.28 10.27
CA ARG A 86 16.64 -0.28 9.49
C ARG A 86 17.83 0.16 10.31
N PHE A 87 17.61 0.90 11.39
CA PHE A 87 18.63 1.53 12.23
C PHE A 87 18.33 1.29 13.71
N GLY A 88 19.37 1.43 14.55
CA GLY A 88 19.19 1.50 15.98
C GLY A 88 18.54 2.85 16.38
N ALA A 89 17.61 2.80 17.34
CA ALA A 89 16.98 3.97 17.91
C ALA A 89 17.75 4.45 19.13
N ILE A 90 17.95 5.76 19.28
CA ILE A 90 18.60 6.37 20.42
C ILE A 90 17.72 7.42 21.08
N LYS A 91 17.77 7.53 22.41
CA LYS A 91 17.25 8.68 23.14
C LYS A 91 18.43 9.51 23.66
N ILE A 92 18.39 10.80 23.38
CA ILE A 92 19.45 11.74 23.78
C ILE A 92 18.94 12.64 24.91
N LYS A 93 19.76 12.82 25.95
CA LYS A 93 19.55 13.80 27.02
C LYS A 93 20.80 14.68 27.11
N GLY A 94 20.69 15.96 26.70
CA GLY A 94 21.85 16.79 26.42
C GLY A 94 22.70 16.16 25.32
N ASN A 95 23.96 15.91 25.58
CA ASN A 95 24.88 15.23 24.65
C ASN A 95 25.10 13.75 25.00
N LYS A 96 24.33 13.21 25.96
CA LYS A 96 24.44 11.80 26.38
C LYS A 96 23.34 10.93 25.76
N VAL A 97 23.72 9.76 25.22
CA VAL A 97 22.77 8.73 24.83
C VAL A 97 22.24 8.08 26.09
N SER A 98 20.96 8.28 26.39
CA SER A 98 20.29 7.72 27.57
C SER A 98 19.67 6.35 27.32
N VAL A 99 19.34 6.02 26.07
CA VAL A 99 18.84 4.73 25.62
C VAL A 99 19.39 4.43 24.24
N PHE A 100 19.85 3.19 24.04
CA PHE A 100 20.16 2.65 22.73
C PHE A 100 19.36 1.36 22.54
N ARG A 101 18.64 1.23 21.43
CA ARG A 101 17.92 0.01 21.06
C ARG A 101 18.24 -0.37 19.63
N GLU A 102 18.76 -1.55 19.43
CA GLU A 102 19.04 -2.07 18.11
C GLU A 102 17.73 -2.54 17.45
N LYS A 103 17.43 -2.00 16.26
CA LYS A 103 16.37 -2.45 15.34
C LYS A 103 15.01 -2.75 16.00
N SER A 104 14.51 -1.84 16.84
CA SER A 104 13.21 -2.01 17.49
C SER A 104 12.07 -1.46 16.59
N LYS A 105 11.15 -2.33 16.17
CA LYS A 105 9.94 -1.94 15.44
C LYS A 105 9.03 -0.99 16.24
N ILE A 106 9.15 -0.96 17.55
CA ILE A 106 8.30 -0.15 18.42
C ILE A 106 8.65 1.34 18.31
N ASP A 107 9.90 1.66 18.04
CA ASP A 107 10.38 3.03 17.91
C ASP A 107 10.07 3.63 16.52
N GLU A 108 9.71 2.78 15.54
CA GLU A 108 9.22 3.23 14.25
C GLU A 108 7.74 3.63 14.33
N GLY A 109 7.41 4.76 13.76
CA GLY A 109 6.02 5.23 13.67
C GLY A 109 5.16 4.34 12.77
N TRP A 110 3.86 4.58 12.78
CA TRP A 110 2.96 3.97 11.81
C TRP A 110 3.14 4.64 10.44
N ILE A 111 3.26 3.82 9.40
CA ILE A 111 3.35 4.27 8.02
C ILE A 111 2.23 3.69 7.16
N ASN A 112 2.04 4.27 5.99
CA ASN A 112 1.16 3.72 4.96
C ASN A 112 1.74 2.41 4.41
N GLY A 113 1.09 1.30 4.72
CA GLY A 113 1.48 -0.05 4.28
C GLY A 113 0.93 -0.47 2.92
N GLY A 114 0.28 0.41 2.20
CA GLY A 114 -0.35 0.07 0.93
C GLY A 114 -1.77 -0.44 1.12
N PHE A 115 -2.11 -1.63 0.86
CA PHE A 115 -3.39 -2.32 1.03
C PHE A 115 -4.56 -1.45 1.50
N PHE A 116 -5.30 -0.89 0.55
CA PHE A 116 -6.40 0.03 0.80
C PHE A 116 -7.74 -0.60 0.46
N ILE A 117 -8.78 -0.09 1.10
CA ILE A 117 -10.14 -0.13 0.56
C ILE A 117 -10.56 1.29 0.28
N MET A 118 -11.06 1.51 -0.91
CA MET A 118 -11.49 2.82 -1.39
C MET A 118 -12.92 2.76 -1.90
N ASN A 119 -13.73 3.74 -1.49
CA ASN A 119 -15.03 3.98 -2.09
C ASN A 119 -14.88 4.74 -3.42
N LYS A 120 -15.67 4.41 -4.44
CA LYS A 120 -15.63 5.08 -5.76
C LYS A 120 -15.80 6.60 -5.67
N LYS A 121 -16.51 7.12 -4.65
CA LYS A 121 -16.67 8.56 -4.40
C LYS A 121 -15.33 9.24 -4.10
N PHE A 122 -14.36 8.52 -3.53
CA PHE A 122 -13.03 9.06 -3.27
C PHE A 122 -12.29 9.49 -4.55
N ILE A 123 -12.59 8.85 -5.70
CA ILE A 123 -11.97 9.20 -6.98
C ILE A 123 -12.24 10.68 -7.35
N ASN A 124 -13.32 11.27 -6.85
CA ASN A 124 -13.63 12.69 -7.08
C ASN A 124 -12.63 13.64 -6.39
N TYR A 125 -11.81 13.14 -5.44
CA TYR A 125 -10.72 13.93 -4.82
C TYR A 125 -9.47 14.00 -5.69
N ILE A 126 -9.40 13.18 -6.76
CA ILE A 126 -8.29 13.15 -7.70
C ILE A 126 -8.63 14.11 -8.85
N GLU A 127 -8.03 15.30 -8.83
CA GLU A 127 -8.37 16.37 -9.78
C GLU A 127 -7.82 16.11 -11.19
N LYS A 128 -6.55 15.75 -11.29
CA LYS A 128 -5.82 15.61 -12.56
C LYS A 128 -5.13 14.25 -12.68
N TYR A 129 -4.75 13.86 -13.89
CA TYR A 129 -3.96 12.64 -14.10
C TYR A 129 -2.53 12.75 -13.56
N SER A 130 -2.03 13.95 -13.36
CA SER A 130 -0.75 14.24 -12.69
C SER A 130 -0.84 14.30 -11.17
N THR A 131 -1.99 13.95 -10.57
CA THR A 131 -2.18 13.97 -9.12
C THR A 131 -1.57 12.74 -8.46
N TYR A 132 -0.72 12.96 -7.46
CA TYR A 132 -0.25 11.90 -6.56
C TYR A 132 -1.35 11.53 -5.56
N LEU A 133 -1.62 10.25 -5.38
CA LEU A 133 -2.60 9.74 -4.42
C LEU A 133 -2.27 10.18 -2.99
N GLU A 134 -1.00 10.09 -2.64
CA GLU A 134 -0.43 10.26 -1.30
C GLU A 134 -0.45 11.71 -0.81
N LYS A 135 -0.61 12.64 -1.74
CA LYS A 135 -0.68 14.09 -1.46
C LYS A 135 -2.13 14.53 -1.28
N SER A 136 -2.54 15.53 -2.06
CA SER A 136 -3.85 16.20 -1.95
C SER A 136 -5.04 15.25 -1.73
N PRO A 137 -5.24 14.13 -2.46
CA PRO A 137 -6.42 13.30 -2.27
C PRO A 137 -6.52 12.67 -0.87
N LEU A 138 -5.45 12.01 -0.38
CA LEU A 138 -5.44 11.42 0.96
C LEU A 138 -5.44 12.48 2.06
N GLU A 139 -4.74 13.59 1.88
CA GLU A 139 -4.76 14.72 2.82
C GLU A 139 -6.17 15.32 2.94
N LYS A 140 -6.88 15.51 1.82
CA LYS A 140 -8.27 15.98 1.82
C LYS A 140 -9.19 15.01 2.54
N ALA A 141 -9.03 13.71 2.31
CA ALA A 141 -9.81 12.68 3.00
C ALA A 141 -9.54 12.68 4.52
N ALA A 142 -8.27 12.84 4.93
CA ALA A 142 -7.88 12.95 6.33
C ALA A 142 -8.52 14.19 7.00
N LYS A 143 -8.40 15.37 6.39
CA LYS A 143 -9.00 16.62 6.88
C LYS A 143 -10.51 16.54 7.04
N LYS A 144 -11.19 15.73 6.21
CA LYS A 144 -12.65 15.52 6.28
C LYS A 144 -13.05 14.33 7.16
N ASN A 145 -12.12 13.73 7.91
CA ASN A 145 -12.37 12.54 8.75
C ASN A 145 -12.94 11.35 7.94
N GLN A 146 -12.46 11.17 6.71
CA GLN A 146 -12.88 10.12 5.78
C GLN A 146 -11.76 9.13 5.43
N LEU A 147 -10.56 9.33 6.02
CA LEU A 147 -9.41 8.43 5.94
C LEU A 147 -9.25 7.71 7.28
N TYR A 148 -9.30 6.38 7.25
CA TYR A 148 -9.19 5.52 8.42
C TYR A 148 -7.96 4.63 8.31
N ALA A 149 -7.35 4.29 9.45
CA ALA A 149 -6.19 3.42 9.54
C ALA A 149 -6.57 2.08 10.18
N PHE A 150 -6.39 0.99 9.42
CA PHE A 150 -6.46 -0.38 9.93
C PHE A 150 -5.07 -0.81 10.38
N LYS A 151 -4.84 -0.89 11.69
CA LYS A 151 -3.54 -1.26 12.26
C LYS A 151 -3.25 -2.74 12.01
N HIS A 152 -2.15 -3.02 11.36
CA HIS A 152 -1.66 -4.37 11.09
C HIS A 152 -0.31 -4.59 11.75
N ASN A 153 -0.22 -5.60 12.62
CA ASN A 153 0.99 -5.94 13.36
C ASN A 153 1.68 -7.20 12.83
N GLY A 154 1.13 -7.81 11.76
CA GLY A 154 1.68 -9.00 11.13
C GLY A 154 2.86 -8.69 10.20
N PHE A 155 3.06 -9.57 9.24
CA PHE A 155 4.12 -9.41 8.26
C PHE A 155 3.76 -8.33 7.25
N TRP A 156 4.71 -7.44 7.01
CA TRP A 156 4.68 -6.47 5.92
C TRP A 156 6.11 -6.14 5.49
N GLN A 157 6.34 -6.09 4.17
CA GLN A 157 7.60 -5.67 3.59
C GLN A 157 7.36 -5.05 2.21
N CYS A 158 8.06 -3.95 1.91
CA CYS A 158 8.20 -3.42 0.56
C CYS A 158 9.49 -3.93 -0.10
N MET A 159 9.53 -3.84 -1.41
CA MET A 159 10.66 -4.25 -2.25
C MET A 159 11.19 -3.05 -3.03
N ASP A 160 11.85 -2.11 -2.33
CA ASP A 160 12.40 -0.89 -2.92
C ASP A 160 13.83 -1.08 -3.46
N THR A 161 14.56 -2.03 -2.88
CA THR A 161 15.97 -2.28 -3.19
C THR A 161 16.21 -3.74 -3.55
N LYS A 162 17.38 -4.03 -4.19
CA LYS A 162 17.81 -5.41 -4.43
C LYS A 162 17.87 -6.22 -3.13
N ARG A 163 18.38 -5.61 -2.05
CA ARG A 163 18.43 -6.25 -0.73
C ARG A 163 17.04 -6.64 -0.22
N ASP A 164 16.03 -5.78 -0.41
CA ASP A 164 14.67 -6.09 -0.02
C ASP A 164 14.12 -7.28 -0.83
N LYS A 165 14.42 -7.33 -2.13
CA LYS A 165 14.07 -8.45 -3.00
C LYS A 165 14.71 -9.75 -2.51
N ASP A 166 16.03 -9.75 -2.29
CA ASP A 166 16.78 -10.93 -1.87
C ASP A 166 16.24 -11.44 -0.51
N ASN A 167 15.97 -10.54 0.44
CA ASN A 167 15.35 -10.87 1.72
C ASN A 167 13.95 -11.50 1.56
N LEU A 168 13.11 -10.97 0.67
CA LEU A 168 11.78 -11.52 0.41
C LEU A 168 11.84 -12.90 -0.23
N GLU A 169 12.77 -13.13 -1.17
CA GLU A 169 12.98 -14.44 -1.78
C GLU A 169 13.39 -15.48 -0.72
N ASP A 170 14.27 -15.11 0.20
CA ASP A 170 14.70 -16.00 1.29
C ASP A 170 13.56 -16.32 2.28
N ILE A 171 12.73 -15.33 2.60
CA ILE A 171 11.55 -15.53 3.44
C ILE A 171 10.56 -16.48 2.76
N LEU A 172 10.32 -16.33 1.46
CA LEU A 172 9.42 -17.19 0.70
C LEU A 172 9.95 -18.63 0.59
N LYS A 173 11.25 -18.81 0.35
CA LYS A 173 11.90 -20.13 0.31
C LYS A 173 11.77 -20.87 1.66
N THR A 174 11.91 -20.17 2.75
CA THR A 174 11.84 -20.75 4.10
C THR A 174 10.42 -21.00 4.59
N LYS A 175 9.38 -20.68 3.80
CA LYS A 175 7.95 -20.81 4.14
C LYS A 175 7.58 -20.23 5.51
N LYS A 176 8.30 -19.22 5.98
CA LYS A 176 8.04 -18.55 7.26
C LYS A 176 6.75 -17.73 7.27
N ILE A 177 6.13 -17.50 6.09
CA ILE A 177 4.90 -16.75 5.97
C ILE A 177 3.88 -17.62 5.23
N LYS A 178 2.69 -17.72 5.81
CA LYS A 178 1.49 -18.27 5.15
C LYS A 178 0.66 -17.09 4.67
N PHE A 179 0.47 -16.96 3.37
CA PHE A 179 -0.43 -15.99 2.74
C PHE A 179 -1.84 -16.55 2.61
#